data_025ab4221ad556db074b181f1652ef47
#
_entry.id   025ab4221ad556db074b181f1652ef47
#
_cell.length_a   1.000
_cell.length_b   1.000
_cell.length_c   1.000
_cell.angle_alpha   90.00
_cell.angle_beta   90.00
_cell.angle_gamma   90.00
#
_symmetry.space_group_name_H-M   'P 1'
#
loop_
_entity.id
_entity.type
_entity.pdbx_description
1 polymer ?
#
loop_
_entity_poly.entity_id
_entity_poly.type
_entity_poly.pdbx_seq_one_letter_code
_entity_poly.pdbx_strand_id
1 'polypeptide(L)'
;YSRARNLHRCAQMVRDRYDGLFPGSKTALEQLPGIGSSTAAAIAAFCFGEQTLIFDANVQRVMSRVFACGKDMSRSVNRRELWYAAEHTMPALEPASTLAGRMVAYTQGLMDLGATVCLPRKPECGRCPVAALCKSREQGDVLAYPVKTGKIKRTAESWWLMALIRAPESGATEVFLHKRPHGGIWGGLHCLPVFQDEASMQTAIGQLPGRWECRVHPSI
;
A
#
# COMPACT_ATOMS: atom_id res chain seq x y z
N TYR A 1 -7.52 -7.90 -1.99
CA TYR A 1 -8.29 -8.23 -3.19
C TYR A 1 -8.51 -7.04 -4.12
N SER A 2 -8.60 -5.80 -3.60
CA SER A 2 -8.65 -4.60 -4.44
C SER A 2 -7.44 -4.49 -5.38
N ARG A 3 -6.25 -4.88 -4.91
CA ARG A 3 -5.02 -4.90 -5.73
C ARG A 3 -5.15 -5.83 -6.94
N ALA A 4 -5.67 -7.06 -6.75
CA ALA A 4 -5.87 -8.00 -7.85
C ALA A 4 -6.91 -7.50 -8.86
N ARG A 5 -8.02 -6.93 -8.39
CA ARG A 5 -9.04 -6.32 -9.26
C ARG A 5 -8.48 -5.13 -10.05
N ASN A 6 -7.70 -4.28 -9.40
CA ASN A 6 -7.08 -3.15 -10.05
C ASN A 6 -6.03 -3.60 -11.07
N LEU A 7 -5.22 -4.61 -10.75
CA LEU A 7 -4.26 -5.19 -11.69
C LEU A 7 -4.95 -5.72 -12.96
N HIS A 8 -6.06 -6.46 -12.79
CA HIS A 8 -6.84 -6.97 -13.91
C HIS A 8 -7.42 -5.82 -14.77
N ARG A 9 -8.02 -4.80 -14.13
CA ARG A 9 -8.54 -3.63 -14.85
C ARG A 9 -7.44 -2.82 -15.52
N CYS A 10 -6.27 -2.70 -14.88
CA CYS A 10 -5.10 -2.06 -15.46
C CYS A 10 -4.68 -2.77 -16.75
N ALA A 11 -4.55 -4.10 -16.71
CA ALA A 11 -4.19 -4.88 -17.87
C ALA A 11 -5.21 -4.72 -19.03
N GLN A 12 -6.50 -4.72 -18.72
CA GLN A 12 -7.55 -4.45 -19.71
C GLN A 12 -7.40 -3.04 -20.31
N MET A 13 -7.18 -2.03 -19.47
CA MET A 13 -7.02 -0.65 -19.95
C MET A 13 -5.76 -0.47 -20.80
N VAL A 14 -4.64 -1.11 -20.42
CA VAL A 14 -3.41 -1.10 -21.23
C VAL A 14 -3.66 -1.73 -22.59
N ARG A 15 -4.34 -2.89 -22.64
CA ARG A 15 -4.72 -3.54 -23.91
C ARG A 15 -5.61 -2.64 -24.77
N ASP A 16 -6.67 -2.05 -24.16
CA ASP A 16 -7.78 -1.44 -24.91
C ASP A 16 -7.51 0.02 -25.32
N ARG A 17 -6.64 0.73 -24.55
CA ARG A 17 -6.35 2.18 -24.79
C ARG A 17 -4.92 2.48 -25.22
N TYR A 18 -4.02 1.52 -25.02
CA TYR A 18 -2.59 1.72 -25.27
C TYR A 18 -1.98 0.59 -26.09
N ASP A 19 -2.81 -0.17 -26.81
CA ASP A 19 -2.39 -1.27 -27.74
C ASP A 19 -1.42 -2.29 -27.07
N GLY A 20 -1.62 -2.54 -25.76
CA GLY A 20 -0.78 -3.47 -25.01
C GLY A 20 0.54 -2.88 -24.48
N LEU A 21 0.85 -1.61 -24.76
CA LEU A 21 2.06 -0.93 -24.30
C LEU A 21 1.76 -0.01 -23.11
N PHE A 22 2.63 0.01 -22.11
CA PHE A 22 2.47 0.95 -21.01
C PHE A 22 2.78 2.38 -21.47
N PRO A 23 1.97 3.38 -21.05
CA PRO A 23 2.28 4.77 -21.34
C PRO A 23 3.59 5.20 -20.64
N GLY A 24 4.39 6.04 -21.33
CA GLY A 24 5.73 6.41 -20.89
C GLY A 24 5.81 7.56 -19.88
N SER A 25 4.70 8.24 -19.56
CA SER A 25 4.73 9.37 -18.65
C SER A 25 4.03 9.08 -17.32
N LYS A 26 4.53 9.67 -16.23
CA LYS A 26 3.91 9.60 -14.90
C LYS A 26 2.42 9.96 -14.95
N THR A 27 2.07 11.05 -15.61
CA THR A 27 0.68 11.55 -15.71
C THR A 27 -0.23 10.52 -16.36
N ALA A 28 0.20 9.87 -17.43
CA ALA A 28 -0.59 8.84 -18.09
C ALA A 28 -0.65 7.54 -17.28
N LEU A 29 0.43 7.17 -16.60
CA LEU A 29 0.49 6.01 -15.71
C LEU A 29 -0.47 6.16 -14.51
N GLU A 30 -0.64 7.37 -13.96
CA GLU A 30 -1.58 7.65 -12.86
C GLU A 30 -3.05 7.42 -13.25
N GLN A 31 -3.38 7.41 -14.53
CA GLN A 31 -4.73 7.10 -15.01
C GLN A 31 -5.06 5.60 -14.97
N LEU A 32 -4.04 4.75 -14.81
CA LEU A 32 -4.23 3.31 -14.77
C LEU A 32 -4.74 2.83 -13.40
N PRO A 33 -5.72 1.92 -13.35
CA PRO A 33 -6.30 1.41 -12.11
C PRO A 33 -5.27 0.79 -11.18
N GLY A 34 -5.17 1.33 -9.96
CA GLY A 34 -4.26 0.83 -8.93
C GLY A 34 -2.83 1.36 -9.01
N ILE A 35 -2.52 2.22 -9.98
CA ILE A 35 -1.25 2.93 -10.08
C ILE A 35 -1.43 4.32 -9.46
N GLY A 36 -0.91 4.48 -8.25
CA GLY A 36 -0.87 5.79 -7.57
C GLY A 36 0.37 6.59 -7.93
N SER A 37 0.42 7.86 -7.49
CA SER A 37 1.48 8.80 -7.85
C SER A 37 2.91 8.29 -7.61
N SER A 38 3.17 7.65 -6.46
CA SER A 38 4.50 7.07 -6.19
C SER A 38 4.84 5.90 -7.10
N THR A 39 3.85 5.05 -7.44
CA THR A 39 4.06 3.91 -8.34
C THR A 39 4.28 4.39 -9.77
N ALA A 40 3.48 5.37 -10.20
CA ALA A 40 3.63 5.99 -11.52
C ALA A 40 5.01 6.65 -11.68
N ALA A 41 5.47 7.39 -10.66
CA ALA A 41 6.79 7.99 -10.65
C ALA A 41 7.90 6.94 -10.71
N ALA A 42 7.77 5.83 -9.98
CA ALA A 42 8.76 4.75 -10.03
C ALA A 42 8.83 4.13 -11.44
N ILE A 43 7.69 3.77 -12.03
CA ILE A 43 7.64 3.20 -13.39
C ILE A 43 8.22 4.20 -14.40
N ALA A 44 7.82 5.47 -14.34
CA ALA A 44 8.29 6.51 -15.26
C ALA A 44 9.81 6.71 -15.17
N ALA A 45 10.38 6.75 -13.95
CA ALA A 45 11.80 6.90 -13.75
C ALA A 45 12.60 5.65 -14.19
N PHE A 46 12.16 4.45 -13.81
CA PHE A 46 12.89 3.20 -14.09
C PHE A 46 12.78 2.75 -15.54
N CYS A 47 11.59 2.83 -16.13
CA CYS A 47 11.34 2.26 -17.44
C CYS A 47 11.49 3.28 -18.59
N PHE A 48 11.28 4.56 -18.28
CA PHE A 48 11.22 5.60 -19.30
C PHE A 48 12.23 6.75 -19.06
N GLY A 49 12.96 6.74 -17.95
CA GLY A 49 13.94 7.75 -17.62
C GLY A 49 13.36 9.13 -17.33
N GLU A 50 12.05 9.22 -17.07
CA GLU A 50 11.38 10.49 -16.75
C GLU A 50 11.95 11.07 -15.46
N GLN A 51 12.25 12.38 -15.46
CA GLN A 51 12.67 13.09 -14.28
C GLN A 51 11.46 13.33 -13.37
N THR A 52 11.22 12.40 -12.47
CA THR A 52 10.11 12.47 -11.53
C THR A 52 10.48 11.87 -10.17
N LEU A 53 10.03 12.52 -9.10
CA LEU A 53 10.31 12.10 -7.73
C LEU A 53 9.34 11.01 -7.29
N ILE A 54 9.89 9.87 -6.85
CA ILE A 54 9.13 8.92 -6.04
C ILE A 54 8.94 9.50 -4.62
N PHE A 55 7.72 9.45 -4.11
CA PHE A 55 7.41 10.02 -2.79
C PHE A 55 6.47 9.10 -1.98
N ASP A 56 6.97 7.90 -1.69
CA ASP A 56 6.29 6.94 -0.83
C ASP A 56 6.55 7.25 0.67
N ALA A 57 6.04 6.42 1.56
CA ALA A 57 6.20 6.60 2.99
C ALA A 57 7.67 6.52 3.46
N ASN A 58 8.52 5.76 2.76
CA ASN A 58 9.92 5.63 3.08
C ASN A 58 10.69 6.88 2.64
N VAL A 59 10.49 7.32 1.41
CA VAL A 59 11.09 8.56 0.89
C VAL A 59 10.62 9.77 1.69
N GLN A 60 9.32 9.86 2.02
CA GLN A 60 8.80 10.90 2.91
C GLN A 60 9.53 10.93 4.26
N ARG A 61 9.81 9.78 4.87
CA ARG A 61 10.57 9.69 6.12
C ARG A 61 12.01 10.18 5.94
N VAL A 62 12.68 9.73 4.88
CA VAL A 62 14.05 10.16 4.55
C VAL A 62 14.09 11.68 4.40
N MET A 63 13.26 12.24 3.56
CA MET A 63 13.23 13.68 3.28
C MET A 63 12.82 14.50 4.50
N SER A 64 11.86 14.02 5.31
CA SER A 64 11.51 14.67 6.58
C SER A 64 12.71 14.80 7.52
N ARG A 65 13.56 13.76 7.56
CA ARG A 65 14.78 13.76 8.38
C ARG A 65 15.90 14.61 7.78
N VAL A 66 16.14 14.47 6.49
CA VAL A 66 17.17 15.25 5.78
C VAL A 66 16.91 16.75 5.95
N PHE A 67 15.68 17.19 5.81
CA PHE A 67 15.30 18.60 5.96
C PHE A 67 14.95 19.02 7.40
N ALA A 68 14.92 18.10 8.37
CA ALA A 68 14.38 18.32 9.72
C ALA A 68 12.98 18.96 9.68
N CYS A 69 12.08 18.42 8.85
CA CYS A 69 10.76 18.99 8.62
C CYS A 69 9.82 18.75 9.80
N GLY A 70 9.66 19.78 10.66
CA GLY A 70 8.80 19.73 11.85
C GLY A 70 7.30 19.84 11.57
N LYS A 71 6.88 19.96 10.31
CA LYS A 71 5.46 20.02 9.96
C LYS A 71 4.80 18.64 10.08
N ASP A 72 3.53 18.65 10.49
CA ASP A 72 2.76 17.40 10.64
C ASP A 72 2.48 16.74 9.29
N MET A 73 3.09 15.59 9.05
CA MET A 73 2.95 14.79 7.83
C MET A 73 1.61 14.05 7.72
N SER A 74 0.73 14.12 8.71
CA SER A 74 -0.65 13.66 8.57
C SER A 74 -1.48 14.58 7.64
N ARG A 75 -1.08 15.85 7.49
CA ARG A 75 -1.74 16.86 6.66
C ARG A 75 -1.22 16.83 5.22
N SER A 76 -2.12 16.75 4.25
CA SER A 76 -1.76 16.67 2.82
C SER A 76 -0.99 17.89 2.31
N VAL A 77 -1.31 19.10 2.81
CA VAL A 77 -0.61 20.33 2.44
C VAL A 77 0.87 20.27 2.83
N ASN A 78 1.19 19.80 4.05
CA ASN A 78 2.57 19.70 4.52
C ASN A 78 3.37 18.63 3.75
N ARG A 79 2.71 17.51 3.38
CA ARG A 79 3.33 16.51 2.50
C ARG A 79 3.66 17.06 1.14
N ARG A 80 2.78 17.91 0.58
CA ARG A 80 3.02 18.55 -0.71
C ARG A 80 4.20 19.53 -0.65
N GLU A 81 4.30 20.33 0.40
CA GLU A 81 5.43 21.23 0.60
C GLU A 81 6.76 20.47 0.74
N LEU A 82 6.76 19.37 1.50
CA LEU A 82 7.94 18.52 1.60
C LEU A 82 8.29 17.87 0.26
N TRP A 83 7.29 17.49 -0.53
CA TRP A 83 7.49 16.95 -1.87
C TRP A 83 8.16 17.99 -2.78
N TYR A 84 7.70 19.24 -2.79
CA TYR A 84 8.32 20.33 -3.55
C TYR A 84 9.78 20.56 -3.12
N ALA A 85 10.06 20.56 -1.83
CA ALA A 85 11.43 20.70 -1.35
C ALA A 85 12.33 19.52 -1.78
N ALA A 86 11.79 18.30 -1.73
CA ALA A 86 12.51 17.09 -2.16
C ALA A 86 12.73 17.04 -3.68
N GLU A 87 11.85 17.61 -4.47
CA GLU A 87 11.97 17.68 -5.92
C GLU A 87 13.27 18.40 -6.37
N HIS A 88 13.68 19.40 -5.61
CA HIS A 88 14.96 20.12 -5.87
C HIS A 88 16.22 19.30 -5.58
N THR A 89 16.08 18.11 -4.99
CA THR A 89 17.22 17.18 -4.79
C THR A 89 17.44 16.21 -5.95
N MET A 90 16.56 16.22 -6.94
CA MET A 90 16.72 15.36 -8.11
C MET A 90 17.95 15.74 -8.94
N PRO A 91 18.54 14.77 -9.68
CA PRO A 91 19.63 15.05 -10.59
C PRO A 91 19.31 16.17 -11.57
N ALA A 92 20.29 17.03 -11.87
CA ALA A 92 20.13 18.08 -12.87
C ALA A 92 19.84 17.51 -14.27
N LEU A 93 19.11 18.26 -15.08
CA LEU A 93 18.70 17.85 -16.43
C LEU A 93 19.88 17.68 -17.39
N GLU A 94 20.99 18.39 -17.15
CA GLU A 94 22.16 18.39 -18.03
C GLU A 94 23.27 17.46 -17.49
N PRO A 95 23.94 16.74 -18.37
CA PRO A 95 23.60 16.48 -19.77
C PRO A 95 22.45 15.47 -19.91
N ALA A 96 21.53 15.71 -20.84
CA ALA A 96 20.34 14.88 -21.06
C ALA A 96 20.66 13.39 -21.35
N SER A 97 21.77 13.15 -22.04
CA SER A 97 22.19 11.78 -22.40
C SER A 97 22.44 10.84 -21.21
N THR A 98 22.68 11.39 -20.02
CA THR A 98 22.95 10.61 -18.79
C THR A 98 21.79 10.70 -17.78
N LEU A 99 20.77 11.51 -18.06
CA LEU A 99 19.69 11.78 -17.12
C LEU A 99 18.94 10.50 -16.73
N ALA A 100 18.57 9.67 -17.70
CA ALA A 100 17.83 8.43 -17.45
C ALA A 100 18.57 7.53 -16.45
N GLY A 101 19.87 7.28 -16.68
CA GLY A 101 20.69 6.49 -15.75
C GLY A 101 20.81 7.11 -14.35
N ARG A 102 20.95 8.43 -14.28
CA ARG A 102 21.00 9.16 -13.00
C ARG A 102 19.66 9.11 -12.26
N MET A 103 18.54 9.23 -12.97
CA MET A 103 17.21 9.11 -12.36
C MET A 103 16.95 7.70 -11.82
N VAL A 104 17.34 6.66 -12.56
CA VAL A 104 17.26 5.28 -12.08
C VAL A 104 18.08 5.10 -10.78
N ALA A 105 19.35 5.52 -10.79
CA ALA A 105 20.23 5.42 -9.63
C ALA A 105 19.71 6.24 -8.42
N TYR A 106 19.24 7.45 -8.65
CA TYR A 106 18.66 8.31 -7.62
C TYR A 106 17.40 7.69 -7.01
N THR A 107 16.48 7.23 -7.85
CA THR A 107 15.21 6.62 -7.40
C THR A 107 15.47 5.35 -6.59
N GLN A 108 16.35 4.47 -7.09
CA GLN A 108 16.74 3.24 -6.39
C GLN A 108 17.44 3.57 -5.08
N GLY A 109 18.41 4.50 -5.11
CA GLY A 109 19.14 4.90 -3.91
C GLY A 109 18.23 5.46 -2.80
N LEU A 110 17.22 6.25 -3.13
CA LEU A 110 16.23 6.74 -2.15
C LEU A 110 15.39 5.60 -1.56
N MET A 111 14.98 4.66 -2.39
CA MET A 111 14.22 3.50 -1.94
C MET A 111 15.06 2.63 -1.00
N ASP A 112 16.28 2.31 -1.38
CA ASP A 112 17.22 1.49 -0.60
C ASP A 112 17.59 2.19 0.72
N LEU A 113 17.89 3.48 0.67
CA LEU A 113 18.18 4.27 1.85
C LEU A 113 17.03 4.20 2.86
N GLY A 114 15.79 4.34 2.39
CA GLY A 114 14.62 4.24 3.24
C GLY A 114 14.35 2.82 3.75
N ALA A 115 14.64 1.80 2.95
CA ALA A 115 14.36 0.41 3.29
C ALA A 115 15.42 -0.21 4.22
N THR A 116 16.69 0.18 4.09
CA THR A 116 17.80 -0.54 4.73
C THR A 116 18.61 0.27 5.75
N VAL A 117 18.65 1.60 5.64
CA VAL A 117 19.48 2.46 6.49
C VAL A 117 18.65 3.42 7.34
N CYS A 118 17.81 4.25 6.70
CA CYS A 118 17.02 5.25 7.38
C CYS A 118 15.72 4.62 7.95
N LEU A 119 15.88 3.63 8.81
CA LEU A 119 14.76 2.83 9.34
C LEU A 119 13.85 3.66 10.28
N PRO A 120 12.55 3.27 10.45
CA PRO A 120 11.60 4.00 11.28
C PRO A 120 12.05 4.16 12.74
N ARG A 121 12.46 3.07 13.38
CA ARG A 121 12.76 3.03 14.83
C ARG A 121 14.24 3.02 15.16
N LYS A 122 15.07 2.42 14.31
CA LYS A 122 16.52 2.26 14.52
C LYS A 122 17.29 2.67 13.27
N PRO A 123 17.35 3.98 12.94
CA PRO A 123 18.12 4.43 11.78
C PRO A 123 19.62 4.24 12.01
N GLU A 124 20.31 3.73 11.00
CA GLU A 124 21.74 3.46 11.03
C GLU A 124 22.54 4.67 10.51
N CYS A 125 22.44 5.80 11.22
CA CYS A 125 23.03 7.07 10.80
C CYS A 125 24.55 7.05 10.63
N GLY A 126 25.26 6.14 11.31
CA GLY A 126 26.71 6.01 11.19
C GLY A 126 27.17 5.49 9.82
N ARG A 127 26.34 4.72 9.11
CA ARG A 127 26.62 4.21 7.76
C ARG A 127 25.82 4.90 6.66
N CYS A 128 25.08 5.96 7.01
CA CYS A 128 24.22 6.65 6.05
C CYS A 128 25.05 7.48 5.05
N PRO A 129 24.92 7.25 3.74
CA PRO A 129 25.70 7.97 2.74
C PRO A 129 25.39 9.47 2.67
N VAL A 130 24.20 9.89 3.14
CA VAL A 130 23.79 11.31 3.19
C VAL A 130 23.85 11.90 4.59
N ALA A 131 24.60 11.26 5.50
CA ALA A 131 24.68 11.68 6.91
C ALA A 131 25.16 13.13 7.09
N ALA A 132 26.08 13.59 6.24
CA ALA A 132 26.62 14.96 6.28
C ALA A 132 25.61 16.03 5.85
N LEU A 133 24.57 15.64 5.11
CA LEU A 133 23.50 16.53 4.62
C LEU A 133 22.24 16.49 5.50
N CYS A 134 22.24 15.61 6.50
CA CYS A 134 21.03 15.34 7.28
C CYS A 134 20.87 16.29 8.48
N LYS A 135 19.98 17.27 8.35
CA LYS A 135 19.72 18.27 9.39
C LYS A 135 19.23 17.67 10.70
N SER A 136 18.36 16.63 10.65
CA SER A 136 17.89 16.00 11.88
C SER A 136 19.00 15.24 12.63
N ARG A 137 19.98 14.71 11.91
CA ARG A 137 21.18 14.11 12.52
C ARG A 137 22.06 15.16 13.16
N GLU A 138 22.28 16.29 12.49
CA GLU A 138 23.01 17.46 13.03
C GLU A 138 22.38 17.96 14.31
N GLN A 139 21.03 18.01 14.38
CA GLN A 139 20.27 18.40 15.55
C GLN A 139 20.22 17.32 16.67
N GLY A 140 20.68 16.10 16.39
CA GLY A 140 20.63 15.00 17.34
C GLY A 140 19.24 14.37 17.55
N ASP A 141 18.26 14.70 16.73
CA ASP A 141 16.85 14.32 16.94
C ASP A 141 16.21 13.65 15.70
N VAL A 142 16.86 12.61 15.19
CA VAL A 142 16.40 11.88 13.98
C VAL A 142 15.03 11.22 14.18
N LEU A 143 14.73 10.78 15.41
CA LEU A 143 13.49 10.05 15.70
C LEU A 143 12.25 10.94 15.83
N ALA A 144 12.43 12.25 16.02
CA ALA A 144 11.33 13.20 16.00
C ALA A 144 10.65 13.29 14.61
N TYR A 145 11.35 12.84 13.56
CA TYR A 145 10.87 12.98 12.19
C TYR A 145 10.55 11.62 11.54
N PRO A 146 9.47 11.54 10.74
CA PRO A 146 8.47 12.58 10.45
C PRO A 146 7.50 12.80 11.60
N VAL A 147 7.13 14.06 11.86
CA VAL A 147 6.05 14.38 12.81
C VAL A 147 4.71 13.88 12.26
N LYS A 148 3.95 13.13 13.08
CA LYS A 148 2.61 12.64 12.74
C LYS A 148 1.72 12.73 13.97
N THR A 149 0.74 13.63 13.95
CA THR A 149 -0.23 13.80 15.05
C THR A 149 -1.51 13.00 14.83
N GLY A 150 -1.83 12.63 13.59
CA GLY A 150 -3.01 11.85 13.26
C GLY A 150 -2.94 10.43 13.82
N LYS A 151 -3.86 10.09 14.73
CA LYS A 151 -4.04 8.73 15.22
C LYS A 151 -4.98 7.96 14.28
N ILE A 152 -4.56 6.79 13.83
CA ILE A 152 -5.44 5.87 13.10
C ILE A 152 -6.45 5.33 14.12
N LYS A 153 -7.73 5.66 13.93
CA LYS A 153 -8.80 4.97 14.66
C LYS A 153 -8.88 3.54 14.16
N ARG A 154 -8.58 2.60 15.03
CA ARG A 154 -8.80 1.17 14.75
C ARG A 154 -10.19 0.84 15.30
N THR A 155 -11.04 0.28 14.46
CA THR A 155 -12.28 -0.36 14.87
C THR A 155 -12.04 -1.87 14.92
N ALA A 156 -12.49 -2.51 15.99
CA ALA A 156 -12.55 -3.96 16.08
C ALA A 156 -14.00 -4.38 15.90
N GLU A 157 -14.22 -5.38 15.07
CA GLU A 157 -15.51 -6.01 14.88
C GLU A 157 -15.36 -7.49 15.17
N SER A 158 -16.32 -8.03 15.92
CA SER A 158 -16.40 -9.47 16.16
C SER A 158 -17.49 -10.06 15.26
N TRP A 159 -17.20 -11.17 14.62
CA TRP A 159 -18.12 -11.84 13.72
C TRP A 159 -18.29 -13.30 14.09
N TRP A 160 -19.48 -13.79 13.90
CA TRP A 160 -19.81 -15.20 13.95
C TRP A 160 -19.75 -15.79 12.54
N LEU A 161 -18.98 -16.87 12.36
CA LEU A 161 -18.87 -17.55 11.08
C LEU A 161 -19.51 -18.92 11.18
N MET A 162 -20.41 -19.23 10.24
CA MET A 162 -21.09 -20.53 10.18
C MET A 162 -20.45 -21.39 9.09
N ALA A 163 -19.79 -22.48 9.47
CA ALA A 163 -19.29 -23.48 8.54
C ALA A 163 -20.32 -24.58 8.33
N LEU A 164 -21.01 -24.58 7.20
CA LEU A 164 -21.88 -25.68 6.79
C LEU A 164 -21.06 -26.69 6.00
N ILE A 165 -20.93 -27.88 6.58
CA ILE A 165 -20.08 -28.94 6.05
C ILE A 165 -20.95 -30.16 5.73
N ARG A 166 -20.82 -30.68 4.54
CA ARG A 166 -21.39 -31.96 4.13
C ARG A 166 -20.27 -32.96 3.86
N ALA A 167 -20.29 -34.05 4.61
CA ALA A 167 -19.38 -35.16 4.42
C ALA A 167 -20.17 -36.36 3.90
N PRO A 168 -20.28 -36.58 2.58
CA PRO A 168 -20.96 -37.75 2.02
C PRO A 168 -20.16 -39.02 2.29
N GLU A 169 -20.83 -40.18 2.37
CA GLU A 169 -20.19 -41.48 2.61
C GLU A 169 -19.14 -41.84 1.52
N SER A 170 -19.37 -41.35 0.31
CA SER A 170 -18.41 -41.44 -0.79
C SER A 170 -18.24 -40.07 -1.43
N GLY A 171 -16.97 -39.59 -1.49
CA GLY A 171 -16.63 -38.32 -2.10
C GLY A 171 -15.89 -37.37 -1.19
N ALA A 172 -15.61 -36.18 -1.72
CA ALA A 172 -14.90 -35.14 -0.97
C ALA A 172 -15.86 -34.39 -0.02
N THR A 173 -15.35 -33.97 1.13
CA THR A 173 -16.07 -33.06 2.03
C THR A 173 -16.35 -31.74 1.34
N GLU A 174 -17.59 -31.30 1.41
CA GLU A 174 -18.06 -30.05 0.81
C GLU A 174 -18.29 -29.00 1.89
N VAL A 175 -17.96 -27.77 1.59
CA VAL A 175 -18.19 -26.60 2.47
C VAL A 175 -19.01 -25.57 1.71
N PHE A 176 -20.10 -25.11 2.32
CA PHE A 176 -20.92 -24.05 1.74
C PHE A 176 -20.23 -22.71 1.85
N LEU A 177 -20.08 -22.04 0.72
CA LEU A 177 -19.57 -20.67 0.63
C LEU A 177 -20.60 -19.79 -0.09
N HIS A 178 -20.77 -18.56 0.40
CA HIS A 178 -21.57 -17.57 -0.31
C HIS A 178 -20.70 -16.41 -0.77
N LYS A 179 -21.12 -15.74 -1.84
CA LYS A 179 -20.41 -14.58 -2.37
C LYS A 179 -20.86 -13.32 -1.61
N ARG A 180 -19.92 -12.63 -0.99
CA ARG A 180 -20.20 -11.37 -0.30
C ARG A 180 -20.60 -10.26 -1.26
N PRO A 181 -21.43 -9.29 -0.83
CA PRO A 181 -21.73 -8.08 -1.58
C PRO A 181 -20.45 -7.33 -1.98
N HIS A 182 -20.53 -6.54 -3.04
CA HIS A 182 -19.42 -5.71 -3.50
C HIS A 182 -19.22 -4.49 -2.58
N GLY A 183 -18.58 -4.66 -1.46
CA GLY A 183 -18.27 -3.59 -0.51
C GLY A 183 -17.79 -4.16 0.81
N GLY A 184 -17.18 -3.30 1.64
CA GLY A 184 -16.68 -3.71 2.95
C GLY A 184 -15.55 -4.74 2.91
N ILE A 185 -15.35 -5.41 4.05
CA ILE A 185 -14.31 -6.42 4.24
C ILE A 185 -14.65 -7.65 3.39
N TRP A 186 -13.68 -8.13 2.61
CA TRP A 186 -13.79 -9.27 1.68
C TRP A 186 -14.90 -9.15 0.62
N GLY A 187 -15.29 -7.92 0.26
CA GLY A 187 -16.33 -7.67 -0.74
C GLY A 187 -16.08 -8.40 -2.07
N GLY A 188 -17.11 -9.12 -2.55
CA GLY A 188 -17.08 -9.90 -3.78
C GLY A 188 -16.33 -11.24 -3.73
N LEU A 189 -15.82 -11.64 -2.55
CA LEU A 189 -15.23 -12.96 -2.34
C LEU A 189 -16.27 -13.97 -1.88
N HIS A 190 -15.97 -15.26 -2.09
CA HIS A 190 -16.69 -16.35 -1.47
C HIS A 190 -16.12 -16.58 -0.07
N CYS A 191 -16.98 -16.64 0.93
CA CYS A 191 -16.61 -16.94 2.31
C CYS A 191 -17.73 -17.72 3.00
N LEU A 192 -17.45 -18.20 4.19
CA LEU A 192 -18.48 -18.73 5.09
C LEU A 192 -19.54 -17.67 5.37
N PRO A 193 -20.80 -18.02 5.60
CA PRO A 193 -21.82 -17.11 6.13
C PRO A 193 -21.31 -16.39 7.38
N VAL A 194 -21.48 -15.07 7.42
CA VAL A 194 -21.00 -14.20 8.49
C VAL A 194 -22.17 -13.48 9.13
N PHE A 195 -22.20 -13.46 10.47
CA PHE A 195 -23.23 -12.83 11.27
C PHE A 195 -22.61 -11.84 12.25
N GLN A 196 -23.35 -10.80 12.60
CA GLN A 196 -22.90 -9.77 13.54
C GLN A 196 -22.99 -10.24 15.00
N ASP A 197 -23.90 -11.16 15.28
CA ASP A 197 -24.17 -11.71 16.60
C ASP A 197 -24.63 -13.17 16.53
N GLU A 198 -24.59 -13.82 17.68
CA GLU A 198 -24.99 -15.22 17.82
C GLU A 198 -26.47 -15.45 17.54
N ALA A 199 -27.32 -14.53 17.93
CA ALA A 199 -28.77 -14.67 17.78
C ALA A 199 -29.19 -14.72 16.31
N SER A 200 -28.60 -13.85 15.47
CA SER A 200 -28.83 -13.86 14.02
C SER A 200 -28.30 -15.14 13.37
N MET A 201 -27.16 -15.66 13.83
CA MET A 201 -26.62 -16.94 13.37
C MET A 201 -27.56 -18.11 13.77
N GLN A 202 -28.02 -18.16 15.02
CA GLN A 202 -28.94 -19.21 15.50
C GLN A 202 -30.28 -19.18 14.73
N THR A 203 -30.79 -17.99 14.44
CA THR A 203 -31.97 -17.82 13.59
C THR A 203 -31.76 -18.43 12.19
N ALA A 204 -30.62 -18.17 11.59
CA ALA A 204 -30.28 -18.73 10.29
C ALA A 204 -30.12 -20.27 10.32
N ILE A 205 -29.51 -20.80 11.40
CA ILE A 205 -29.42 -22.27 11.61
C ILE A 205 -30.81 -22.90 11.68
N GLY A 206 -31.74 -22.29 12.41
CA GLY A 206 -33.13 -22.78 12.53
C GLY A 206 -33.91 -22.79 11.21
N GLN A 207 -33.45 -22.07 10.20
CA GLN A 207 -34.05 -22.03 8.85
C GLN A 207 -33.45 -23.03 7.88
N LEU A 208 -32.33 -23.72 8.27
CA LEU A 208 -31.72 -24.70 7.41
C LEU A 208 -32.58 -25.95 7.23
N PRO A 209 -32.70 -26.46 6.00
CA PRO A 209 -33.45 -27.70 5.77
C PRO A 209 -32.68 -28.92 6.28
N GLY A 210 -33.41 -29.91 6.82
CA GLY A 210 -32.81 -31.16 7.29
C GLY A 210 -32.33 -31.14 8.73
N ARG A 211 -31.53 -32.16 9.10
CA ARG A 211 -30.95 -32.29 10.44
C ARG A 211 -29.46 -31.91 10.39
N TRP A 212 -29.04 -31.06 11.34
CA TRP A 212 -27.68 -30.57 11.47
C TRP A 212 -27.14 -30.86 12.86
N GLU A 213 -25.90 -31.29 12.93
CA GLU A 213 -25.13 -31.35 14.18
C GLU A 213 -24.36 -30.04 14.32
N CYS A 214 -24.59 -29.28 15.40
CA CYS A 214 -23.92 -28.02 15.65
C CYS A 214 -22.77 -28.20 16.64
N ARG A 215 -21.60 -27.64 16.28
CA ARG A 215 -20.43 -27.55 17.16
C ARG A 215 -20.00 -26.10 17.24
N VAL A 216 -19.86 -25.58 18.46
CA VAL A 216 -19.35 -24.22 18.70
C VAL A 216 -17.85 -24.31 18.96
N HIS A 217 -17.08 -23.50 18.25
CA HIS A 217 -15.64 -23.37 18.46
C HIS A 217 -15.34 -22.01 19.13
N PRO A 218 -14.31 -21.95 20.00
CA PRO A 218 -13.93 -20.71 20.63
C PRO A 218 -13.46 -19.68 19.59
N SER A 219 -13.49 -18.39 19.96
CA SER A 219 -12.92 -17.31 19.17
C SER A 219 -11.43 -17.50 18.93
N ILE A 220 -10.99 -17.19 17.74
CA ILE A 220 -9.58 -17.18 17.36
C ILE A 220 -8.99 -15.78 17.57
#